data_b79582eedfd38ca7e24786e37394fa9b
#
_entry.id   b79582eedfd38ca7e24786e37394fa9b
#
_cell.length_a   1.000
_cell.length_b   1.000
_cell.length_c   1.000
_cell.angle_alpha   90.00
_cell.angle_beta   90.00
_cell.angle_gamma   90.00
#
_symmetry.space_group_name_H-M   'P 1'
#
loop_
_entity.id
_entity.type
_entity.pdbx_description
1 polymer ?
#
loop_
_entity_poly.entity_id
_entity_poly.type
_entity_poly.pdbx_seq_one_letter_code
_entity_poly.pdbx_strand_id
1 'polypeptide(L)'
;MAIDVTDERAVAAAIETARADVVMHQLTALPKEPSPRAMAKAARATSELRRRTVPLFAELARRSGARFIAQSISFVTRPGGAQVQDESAPLWLDSPRDVSDVVDAVRVLEEATLRAGGLALRYGFFYGPGTWYANDGAIAALVRKRLLPLTGSGEGMASYVHVDDAVEATAQAIHRGSSGVYNVCDDEPVTQNVWLPELARLLGAKPPRRMPGWLVGALAGPMAVYYGTSLRGASNARAKAELGWSARPWRTGFAAEFTGA
;
A
#
# COMPACT_ATOMS: atom_id res chain seq x y z
N MET A 1 -14.35 20.55 9.02
CA MET A 1 -14.90 21.04 7.73
C MET A 1 -14.65 19.97 6.68
N ALA A 2 -15.67 19.56 5.92
CA ALA A 2 -15.51 18.64 4.79
C ALA A 2 -15.46 19.49 3.50
N ILE A 3 -14.49 19.25 2.63
CA ILE A 3 -14.29 19.95 1.36
C ILE A 3 -14.12 18.96 0.22
N ASP A 4 -14.44 19.37 -0.99
CA ASP A 4 -14.07 18.63 -2.19
C ASP A 4 -12.57 18.82 -2.44
N VAL A 5 -11.80 17.75 -2.36
CA VAL A 5 -10.34 17.77 -2.55
C VAL A 5 -9.91 18.08 -4.00
N THR A 6 -10.86 18.07 -4.92
CA THR A 6 -10.63 18.46 -6.33
C THR A 6 -10.89 19.95 -6.58
N ASP A 7 -11.45 20.67 -5.61
CA ASP A 7 -11.55 22.13 -5.63
C ASP A 7 -10.28 22.75 -5.04
N GLU A 8 -9.38 23.17 -5.91
CA GLU A 8 -8.07 23.73 -5.56
C GLU A 8 -8.19 24.97 -4.65
N ARG A 9 -9.21 25.82 -4.88
CA ARG A 9 -9.43 27.03 -4.07
C ARG A 9 -9.91 26.70 -2.68
N ALA A 10 -10.82 25.73 -2.55
CA ALA A 10 -11.30 25.26 -1.24
C ALA A 10 -10.17 24.59 -0.44
N VAL A 11 -9.32 23.80 -1.11
CA VAL A 11 -8.15 23.17 -0.47
C VAL A 11 -7.15 24.22 0.01
N ALA A 12 -6.80 25.19 -0.84
CA ALA A 12 -5.88 26.28 -0.47
C ALA A 12 -6.41 27.06 0.74
N ALA A 13 -7.65 27.52 0.68
CA ALA A 13 -8.29 28.26 1.77
C ALA A 13 -8.33 27.45 3.07
N ALA A 14 -8.57 26.12 2.99
CA ALA A 14 -8.59 25.25 4.17
C ALA A 14 -7.21 25.14 4.83
N ILE A 15 -6.15 24.91 4.05
CA ILE A 15 -4.77 24.80 4.56
C ILE A 15 -4.31 26.13 5.17
N GLU A 16 -4.56 27.25 4.48
CA GLU A 16 -4.23 28.59 4.97
C GLU A 16 -4.97 28.92 6.29
N THR A 17 -6.27 28.64 6.36
CA THR A 17 -7.10 28.91 7.54
C THR A 17 -6.69 28.03 8.72
N ALA A 18 -6.36 26.78 8.46
CA ALA A 18 -5.98 25.82 9.52
C ALA A 18 -4.64 26.16 10.17
N ARG A 19 -3.73 26.87 9.49
CA ARG A 19 -2.35 27.12 9.94
C ARG A 19 -1.69 25.84 10.46
N ALA A 20 -1.89 24.75 9.70
CA ALA A 20 -1.47 23.42 10.13
C ALA A 20 0.07 23.29 10.09
N ASP A 21 0.64 22.67 11.13
CA ASP A 21 2.07 22.29 11.16
C ASP A 21 2.36 21.10 10.26
N VAL A 22 1.35 20.27 9.99
CA VAL A 22 1.45 19.06 9.17
C VAL A 22 0.24 18.95 8.24
N VAL A 23 0.51 18.66 6.98
CA VAL A 23 -0.50 18.33 5.97
C VAL A 23 -0.30 16.87 5.55
N MET A 24 -1.34 16.04 5.73
CA MET A 24 -1.30 14.62 5.36
C MET A 24 -2.23 14.33 4.19
N HIS A 25 -1.70 13.65 3.17
CA HIS A 25 -2.48 13.16 2.04
C HIS A 25 -2.62 11.64 2.11
N GLN A 26 -3.79 11.16 2.59
CA GLN A 26 -4.13 9.74 2.75
C GLN A 26 -5.29 9.30 1.83
N LEU A 27 -5.52 10.04 0.74
CA LEU A 27 -6.71 9.87 -0.08
C LEU A 27 -6.56 8.71 -1.06
N THR A 28 -7.57 7.83 -1.08
CA THR A 28 -7.71 6.73 -2.02
C THR A 28 -9.17 6.58 -2.45
N ALA A 29 -9.41 5.93 -3.59
CA ALA A 29 -10.74 5.61 -4.09
C ALA A 29 -11.02 4.08 -4.02
N LEU A 30 -10.49 3.40 -3.00
CA LEU A 30 -10.62 1.96 -2.86
C LEU A 30 -12.07 1.54 -2.57
N PRO A 31 -12.59 0.45 -3.21
CA PRO A 31 -13.93 -0.03 -2.97
C PRO A 31 -14.02 -0.77 -1.63
N LYS A 32 -15.19 -0.74 -0.99
CA LYS A 32 -15.44 -1.56 0.19
C LYS A 32 -15.35 -3.05 -0.13
N GLU A 33 -15.92 -3.46 -1.27
CA GLU A 33 -15.92 -4.84 -1.74
C GLU A 33 -15.05 -4.95 -3.01
N PRO A 34 -13.85 -5.60 -2.91
CA PRO A 34 -12.99 -5.77 -4.05
C PRO A 34 -13.53 -6.84 -5.00
N SER A 35 -13.72 -6.48 -6.25
CA SER A 35 -13.90 -7.38 -7.38
C SER A 35 -12.96 -6.95 -8.50
N PRO A 36 -12.60 -7.80 -9.46
CA PRO A 36 -11.68 -7.39 -10.53
C PRO A 36 -12.09 -6.09 -11.22
N ARG A 37 -13.38 -5.94 -11.51
CA ARG A 37 -13.95 -4.73 -12.14
C ARG A 37 -13.92 -3.51 -11.22
N ALA A 38 -14.28 -3.68 -9.94
CA ALA A 38 -14.24 -2.61 -8.95
C ALA A 38 -12.81 -2.16 -8.69
N MET A 39 -11.86 -3.10 -8.61
CA MET A 39 -10.44 -2.81 -8.43
C MET A 39 -9.84 -2.05 -9.61
N ALA A 40 -10.13 -2.44 -10.85
CA ALA A 40 -9.68 -1.71 -12.04
C ALA A 40 -10.21 -0.27 -12.08
N LYS A 41 -11.49 -0.06 -11.73
CA LYS A 41 -12.08 1.29 -11.60
C LYS A 41 -11.41 2.10 -10.49
N ALA A 42 -11.22 1.50 -9.33
CA ALA A 42 -10.61 2.12 -8.16
C ALA A 42 -9.13 2.49 -8.41
N ALA A 43 -8.37 1.63 -9.09
CA ALA A 43 -6.99 1.90 -9.46
C ALA A 43 -6.88 3.17 -10.32
N ARG A 44 -7.71 3.30 -11.36
CA ARG A 44 -7.76 4.50 -12.21
C ARG A 44 -8.16 5.74 -11.43
N ALA A 45 -9.22 5.65 -10.61
CA ALA A 45 -9.67 6.79 -9.80
C ALA A 45 -8.63 7.22 -8.77
N THR A 46 -7.93 6.27 -8.14
CA THR A 46 -6.83 6.57 -7.20
C THR A 46 -5.62 7.17 -7.93
N SER A 47 -5.27 6.65 -9.11
CA SER A 47 -4.18 7.20 -9.94
C SER A 47 -4.46 8.65 -10.32
N GLU A 48 -5.68 8.95 -10.78
CA GLU A 48 -6.10 10.30 -11.12
C GLU A 48 -6.08 11.23 -9.90
N LEU A 49 -6.62 10.76 -8.77
CA LEU A 49 -6.61 11.49 -7.51
C LEU A 49 -5.18 11.85 -7.10
N ARG A 50 -4.25 10.89 -7.13
CA ARG A 50 -2.83 11.10 -6.80
C ARG A 50 -2.18 12.14 -7.69
N ARG A 51 -2.32 12.01 -9.02
CA ARG A 51 -1.72 12.96 -9.98
C ARG A 51 -2.24 14.38 -9.81
N ARG A 52 -3.53 14.52 -9.53
CA ARG A 52 -4.18 15.83 -9.44
C ARG A 52 -3.97 16.49 -8.09
N THR A 53 -4.11 15.76 -7.00
CA THR A 53 -4.18 16.39 -5.67
C THR A 53 -2.85 16.42 -4.93
N VAL A 54 -2.00 15.39 -5.07
CA VAL A 54 -0.74 15.37 -4.30
C VAL A 54 0.20 16.52 -4.64
N PRO A 55 0.44 16.89 -5.93
CA PRO A 55 1.27 18.05 -6.23
C PRO A 55 0.72 19.36 -5.65
N LEU A 56 -0.59 19.53 -5.66
CA LEU A 56 -1.27 20.68 -5.06
C LEU A 56 -1.05 20.75 -3.55
N PHE A 57 -1.37 19.67 -2.84
CA PHE A 57 -1.23 19.60 -1.38
C PHE A 57 0.23 19.77 -0.94
N ALA A 58 1.17 19.16 -1.64
CA ALA A 58 2.60 19.27 -1.39
C ALA A 58 3.10 20.71 -1.53
N GLU A 59 2.69 21.40 -2.59
CA GLU A 59 3.07 22.79 -2.84
C GLU A 59 2.45 23.75 -1.80
N LEU A 60 1.17 23.54 -1.44
CA LEU A 60 0.51 24.36 -0.41
C LEU A 60 1.15 24.14 0.97
N ALA A 61 1.47 22.91 1.34
CA ALA A 61 2.19 22.59 2.58
C ALA A 61 3.56 23.30 2.60
N ARG A 62 4.32 23.18 1.50
CA ARG A 62 5.63 23.84 1.38
C ARG A 62 5.53 25.37 1.55
N ARG A 63 4.54 26.02 0.93
CA ARG A 63 4.31 27.47 1.04
C ARG A 63 3.93 27.91 2.45
N SER A 64 3.14 27.11 3.14
CA SER A 64 2.74 27.40 4.54
C SER A 64 3.81 27.03 5.59
N GLY A 65 4.91 26.41 5.16
CA GLY A 65 5.93 25.90 6.07
C GLY A 65 5.53 24.60 6.82
N ALA A 66 4.42 23.99 6.41
CA ALA A 66 3.94 22.75 7.00
C ALA A 66 4.73 21.52 6.50
N ARG A 67 4.93 20.56 7.38
CA ARG A 67 5.46 19.24 7.00
C ARG A 67 4.45 18.50 6.13
N PHE A 68 4.89 17.94 5.00
CA PHE A 68 4.02 17.18 4.11
C PHE A 68 4.26 15.67 4.25
N ILE A 69 3.20 14.89 4.42
CA ILE A 69 3.26 13.42 4.50
C ILE A 69 2.24 12.84 3.51
N ALA A 70 2.70 11.97 2.61
CA ALA A 70 1.85 11.34 1.61
C ALA A 70 1.81 9.82 1.74
N GLN A 71 0.62 9.22 1.60
CA GLN A 71 0.45 7.78 1.49
C GLN A 71 0.90 7.29 0.11
N SER A 72 1.94 6.46 0.09
CA SER A 72 2.39 5.69 -1.06
C SER A 72 2.17 4.19 -0.82
N ILE A 73 2.68 3.33 -1.71
CA ILE A 73 2.54 1.87 -1.64
C ILE A 73 3.87 1.17 -1.96
N SER A 74 4.21 0.10 -1.24
CA SER A 74 5.49 -0.62 -1.40
C SER A 74 5.49 -1.65 -2.54
N PHE A 75 4.34 -1.98 -3.10
CA PHE A 75 4.15 -3.11 -4.03
C PHE A 75 4.05 -2.67 -5.51
N VAL A 76 4.95 -1.75 -5.93
CA VAL A 76 5.06 -1.21 -7.30
C VAL A 76 6.50 -1.17 -7.80
N THR A 77 7.42 -1.86 -7.14
CA THR A 77 8.83 -1.95 -7.53
C THR A 77 9.02 -2.90 -8.71
N ARG A 78 10.08 -2.67 -9.49
CA ARG A 78 10.39 -3.48 -10.66
C ARG A 78 10.72 -4.93 -10.25
N PRO A 79 10.14 -5.95 -10.93
CA PRO A 79 10.52 -7.34 -10.73
C PRO A 79 12.01 -7.59 -11.01
N GLY A 80 12.62 -8.52 -10.28
CA GLY A 80 14.04 -8.85 -10.42
C GLY A 80 14.91 -8.29 -9.30
N GLY A 81 16.22 -8.50 -9.37
CA GLY A 81 17.14 -8.10 -8.33
C GLY A 81 16.98 -8.88 -7.02
N ALA A 82 17.28 -8.23 -5.90
CA ALA A 82 17.14 -8.83 -4.57
C ALA A 82 15.68 -9.21 -4.26
N GLN A 83 15.50 -10.27 -3.48
CA GLN A 83 14.15 -10.70 -3.06
C GLN A 83 13.48 -9.68 -2.15
N VAL A 84 14.26 -9.03 -1.28
CA VAL A 84 13.82 -7.93 -0.42
C VAL A 84 14.55 -6.67 -0.89
N GLN A 85 13.80 -5.60 -1.16
CA GLN A 85 14.28 -4.36 -1.74
C GLN A 85 14.05 -3.20 -0.78
N ASP A 86 14.98 -2.27 -0.71
CA ASP A 86 14.83 -1.01 0.00
C ASP A 86 14.17 0.08 -0.89
N GLU A 87 14.11 1.30 -0.38
CA GLU A 87 13.47 2.43 -1.04
C GLU A 87 14.21 2.91 -2.31
N SER A 88 15.47 2.48 -2.53
CA SER A 88 16.25 2.78 -3.72
C SER A 88 15.86 1.93 -4.93
N ALA A 89 15.09 0.85 -4.71
CA ALA A 89 14.63 0.00 -5.79
C ALA A 89 13.76 0.78 -6.79
N PRO A 90 14.01 0.61 -8.11
CA PRO A 90 13.28 1.36 -9.12
C PRO A 90 11.80 0.97 -9.15
N LEU A 91 10.95 1.95 -9.39
CA LEU A 91 9.54 1.71 -9.71
C LEU A 91 9.42 1.00 -11.07
N TRP A 92 8.42 0.14 -11.22
CA TRP A 92 8.22 -0.65 -12.43
C TRP A 92 7.51 0.15 -13.55
N LEU A 93 8.16 1.22 -14.04
CA LEU A 93 7.57 2.13 -15.04
C LEU A 93 7.34 1.48 -16.41
N ASP A 94 8.13 0.49 -16.79
CA ASP A 94 8.02 -0.30 -18.03
C ASP A 94 7.06 -1.50 -17.92
N SER A 95 6.18 -1.48 -16.92
CA SER A 95 5.18 -2.52 -16.68
C SER A 95 4.04 -2.51 -17.72
N PRO A 96 3.21 -3.59 -17.81
CA PRO A 96 2.01 -3.58 -18.64
C PRO A 96 1.11 -2.36 -18.36
N ARG A 97 0.40 -1.86 -19.38
CA ARG A 97 -0.33 -0.58 -19.36
C ARG A 97 -1.19 -0.33 -18.11
N ASP A 98 -1.95 -1.34 -17.65
CA ASP A 98 -2.81 -1.17 -16.48
C ASP A 98 -2.02 -1.10 -15.16
N VAL A 99 -0.81 -1.66 -15.12
CA VAL A 99 0.12 -1.56 -14.00
C VAL A 99 0.89 -0.25 -14.05
N SER A 100 1.37 0.13 -15.24
CA SER A 100 2.18 1.36 -15.44
C SER A 100 1.42 2.62 -15.07
N ASP A 101 0.09 2.66 -15.24
CA ASP A 101 -0.73 3.80 -14.82
C ASP A 101 -0.67 4.01 -13.30
N VAL A 102 -0.74 2.92 -12.52
CA VAL A 102 -0.62 2.97 -11.05
C VAL A 102 0.80 3.36 -10.65
N VAL A 103 1.81 2.77 -11.29
CA VAL A 103 3.23 3.04 -10.98
C VAL A 103 3.60 4.48 -11.30
N ASP A 104 3.14 5.03 -12.44
CA ASP A 104 3.36 6.43 -12.81
C ASP A 104 2.67 7.39 -11.82
N ALA A 105 1.46 7.09 -11.38
CA ALA A 105 0.79 7.90 -10.36
C ALA A 105 1.55 7.90 -9.02
N VAL A 106 2.18 6.78 -8.64
CA VAL A 106 3.07 6.71 -7.46
C VAL A 106 4.32 7.53 -7.69
N ARG A 107 4.95 7.45 -8.87
CA ARG A 107 6.10 8.29 -9.22
C ARG A 107 5.79 9.77 -9.06
N VAL A 108 4.68 10.25 -9.65
CA VAL A 108 4.23 11.65 -9.54
C VAL A 108 4.02 12.06 -8.09
N LEU A 109 3.38 11.20 -7.30
CA LEU A 109 3.16 11.40 -5.86
C LEU A 109 4.49 11.57 -5.12
N GLU A 110 5.42 10.62 -5.28
CA GLU A 110 6.69 10.62 -4.55
C GLU A 110 7.56 11.81 -4.96
N GLU A 111 7.69 12.08 -6.26
CA GLU A 111 8.44 13.26 -6.74
C GLU A 111 7.87 14.57 -6.21
N ALA A 112 6.55 14.75 -6.19
CA ALA A 112 5.93 15.95 -5.65
C ALA A 112 6.17 16.09 -4.15
N THR A 113 6.05 14.98 -3.42
CA THR A 113 6.32 14.92 -1.99
C THR A 113 7.75 15.31 -1.66
N LEU A 114 8.72 14.72 -2.37
CA LEU A 114 10.14 15.00 -2.17
C LEU A 114 10.51 16.45 -2.53
N ARG A 115 9.97 16.99 -3.61
CA ARG A 115 10.17 18.41 -3.98
C ARG A 115 9.65 19.37 -2.91
N ALA A 116 8.65 18.99 -2.16
CA ALA A 116 8.14 19.76 -1.02
C ALA A 116 8.93 19.55 0.29
N GLY A 117 9.97 18.73 0.28
CA GLY A 117 10.70 18.36 1.50
C GLY A 117 9.93 17.39 2.40
N GLY A 118 8.91 16.73 1.88
CA GLY A 118 8.01 15.84 2.61
C GLY A 118 8.46 14.39 2.70
N LEU A 119 7.62 13.56 3.32
CA LEU A 119 7.82 12.12 3.48
C LEU A 119 6.75 11.34 2.70
N ALA A 120 7.17 10.41 1.85
CA ALA A 120 6.29 9.45 1.19
C ALA A 120 6.36 8.11 1.92
N LEU A 121 5.26 7.71 2.55
CA LEU A 121 5.18 6.46 3.31
C LEU A 121 4.63 5.36 2.38
N ARG A 122 5.50 4.46 1.95
CA ARG A 122 5.15 3.27 1.14
C ARG A 122 4.64 2.16 2.07
N TYR A 123 3.33 2.14 2.29
CA TYR A 123 2.73 1.09 3.11
C TYR A 123 2.71 -0.25 2.39
N GLY A 124 2.94 -1.32 3.16
CA GLY A 124 2.66 -2.70 2.76
C GLY A 124 1.16 -2.97 2.64
N PHE A 125 0.79 -4.23 2.44
CA PHE A 125 -0.62 -4.62 2.46
C PHE A 125 -1.18 -4.52 3.88
N PHE A 126 -2.21 -3.70 4.03
CA PHE A 126 -2.88 -3.52 5.32
C PHE A 126 -3.63 -4.77 5.74
N TYR A 127 -3.46 -5.19 6.99
CA TYR A 127 -4.31 -6.17 7.65
C TYR A 127 -4.78 -5.64 9.02
N GLY A 128 -5.75 -6.33 9.63
CA GLY A 128 -6.38 -5.91 10.88
C GLY A 128 -7.76 -5.29 10.67
N PRO A 129 -8.39 -4.79 11.74
CA PRO A 129 -9.77 -4.34 11.72
C PRO A 129 -10.06 -3.29 10.64
N GLY A 130 -11.16 -3.47 9.91
CA GLY A 130 -11.60 -2.53 8.87
C GLY A 130 -10.85 -2.63 7.54
N THR A 131 -9.93 -3.58 7.37
CA THR A 131 -9.19 -3.81 6.12
C THR A 131 -9.76 -4.97 5.31
N TRP A 132 -9.31 -5.15 4.07
CA TRP A 132 -9.68 -6.33 3.29
C TRP A 132 -9.14 -7.65 3.88
N TYR A 133 -8.04 -7.58 4.63
CA TYR A 133 -7.41 -8.70 5.35
C TYR A 133 -7.84 -8.76 6.82
N ALA A 134 -9.00 -8.20 7.19
CA ALA A 134 -9.64 -8.44 8.46
C ALA A 134 -10.33 -9.83 8.47
N ASN A 135 -10.67 -10.33 9.65
CA ASN A 135 -11.39 -11.62 9.78
C ASN A 135 -12.75 -11.60 9.06
N ASP A 136 -13.46 -10.48 9.09
CA ASP A 136 -14.71 -10.21 8.34
C ASP A 136 -14.47 -9.56 6.96
N GLY A 137 -13.20 -9.39 6.57
CA GLY A 137 -12.80 -8.72 5.34
C GLY A 137 -13.01 -9.54 4.07
N ALA A 138 -12.94 -8.86 2.94
CA ALA A 138 -13.21 -9.46 1.64
C ALA A 138 -12.21 -10.56 1.25
N ILE A 139 -10.93 -10.43 1.62
CA ILE A 139 -9.91 -11.46 1.35
C ILE A 139 -10.20 -12.72 2.16
N ALA A 140 -10.54 -12.57 3.46
CA ALA A 140 -10.94 -13.71 4.30
C ALA A 140 -12.17 -14.43 3.71
N ALA A 141 -13.16 -13.68 3.22
CA ALA A 141 -14.33 -14.26 2.56
C ALA A 141 -13.98 -15.04 1.29
N LEU A 142 -13.05 -14.53 0.45
CA LEU A 142 -12.57 -15.23 -0.74
C LEU A 142 -11.80 -16.50 -0.38
N VAL A 143 -10.97 -16.47 0.67
CA VAL A 143 -10.22 -17.64 1.16
C VAL A 143 -11.16 -18.71 1.69
N ARG A 144 -12.15 -18.36 2.53
CA ARG A 144 -13.17 -19.31 3.02
C ARG A 144 -13.93 -20.01 1.88
N LYS A 145 -14.22 -19.26 0.81
CA LYS A 145 -14.88 -19.80 -0.39
C LYS A 145 -13.91 -20.47 -1.36
N ARG A 146 -12.61 -20.49 -1.06
CA ARG A 146 -11.55 -21.05 -1.92
C ARG A 146 -11.48 -20.41 -3.31
N LEU A 147 -11.81 -19.10 -3.37
CA LEU A 147 -11.82 -18.30 -4.61
C LEU A 147 -10.54 -17.48 -4.81
N LEU A 148 -9.65 -17.42 -3.82
CA LEU A 148 -8.33 -16.82 -3.95
C LEU A 148 -7.30 -17.93 -4.21
N PRO A 149 -6.77 -18.06 -5.45
CA PRO A 149 -5.83 -19.11 -5.79
C PRO A 149 -4.38 -18.72 -5.49
N LEU A 150 -3.51 -19.73 -5.35
CA LEU A 150 -2.08 -19.56 -5.57
C LEU A 150 -1.84 -19.30 -7.05
N THR A 151 -1.20 -18.19 -7.37
CA THR A 151 -1.03 -17.70 -8.75
C THR A 151 0.31 -18.16 -9.33
N GLY A 152 0.28 -18.94 -10.40
CA GLY A 152 1.49 -19.37 -11.10
C GLY A 152 2.51 -20.04 -10.17
N SER A 153 3.72 -19.48 -10.06
CA SER A 153 4.76 -19.96 -9.15
C SER A 153 4.44 -19.73 -7.67
N GLY A 154 3.66 -18.71 -7.34
CA GLY A 154 3.40 -18.31 -5.96
C GLY A 154 4.59 -17.64 -5.25
N GLU A 155 5.62 -17.24 -6.01
CA GLU A 155 6.89 -16.69 -5.47
C GLU A 155 6.85 -15.17 -5.27
N GLY A 156 5.77 -14.50 -5.64
CA GLY A 156 5.59 -13.08 -5.33
C GLY A 156 5.55 -12.86 -3.82
N MET A 157 6.36 -11.92 -3.33
CA MET A 157 6.52 -11.62 -1.90
C MET A 157 5.68 -10.41 -1.49
N ALA A 158 4.72 -10.63 -0.62
CA ALA A 158 3.98 -9.55 0.02
C ALA A 158 4.72 -9.05 1.28
N SER A 159 4.65 -7.75 1.51
CA SER A 159 5.04 -7.12 2.78
C SER A 159 3.77 -6.60 3.43
N TYR A 160 3.49 -7.00 4.65
CA TYR A 160 2.29 -6.64 5.39
C TYR A 160 2.56 -5.56 6.42
N VAL A 161 1.52 -4.85 6.82
CA VAL A 161 1.54 -3.95 7.97
C VAL A 161 0.19 -3.97 8.66
N HIS A 162 0.17 -4.13 9.98
CA HIS A 162 -1.06 -3.99 10.75
C HIS A 162 -1.53 -2.53 10.73
N VAL A 163 -2.83 -2.30 10.68
CA VAL A 163 -3.38 -0.95 10.59
C VAL A 163 -2.93 -0.07 11.76
N ASP A 164 -2.86 -0.59 12.99
CA ASP A 164 -2.38 0.18 14.14
C ASP A 164 -0.89 0.53 14.03
N ASP A 165 -0.05 -0.41 13.54
CA ASP A 165 1.38 -0.15 13.35
C ASP A 165 1.60 0.88 12.24
N ALA A 166 0.75 0.90 11.21
CA ALA A 166 0.77 1.93 10.18
C ALA A 166 0.37 3.31 10.74
N VAL A 167 -0.62 3.36 11.63
CA VAL A 167 -0.99 4.59 12.34
C VAL A 167 0.17 5.10 13.19
N GLU A 168 0.85 4.20 13.93
CA GLU A 168 2.01 4.57 14.74
C GLU A 168 3.17 5.09 13.87
N ALA A 169 3.51 4.42 12.75
CA ALA A 169 4.51 4.91 11.80
C ALA A 169 4.17 6.31 11.28
N THR A 170 2.89 6.54 10.96
CA THR A 170 2.41 7.85 10.51
C THR A 170 2.56 8.91 11.59
N ALA A 171 2.23 8.58 12.84
CA ALA A 171 2.38 9.48 13.99
C ALA A 171 3.86 9.81 14.24
N GLN A 172 4.77 8.82 14.16
CA GLN A 172 6.21 9.09 14.27
C GLN A 172 6.71 9.99 13.13
N ALA A 173 6.19 9.81 11.90
CA ALA A 173 6.55 10.63 10.75
C ALA A 173 6.15 12.12 10.90
N ILE A 174 5.25 12.47 11.82
CA ILE A 174 4.94 13.88 12.15
C ILE A 174 6.16 14.61 12.70
N HIS A 175 6.95 13.93 13.53
CA HIS A 175 8.05 14.55 14.29
C HIS A 175 9.44 14.05 13.88
N ARG A 176 9.53 12.94 13.16
CA ARG A 176 10.78 12.24 12.85
C ARG A 176 10.94 12.00 11.34
N GLY A 177 12.13 11.57 10.97
CA GLY A 177 12.51 11.28 9.59
C GLY A 177 12.87 12.52 8.77
N SER A 178 13.85 12.37 7.94
CA SER A 178 14.24 13.36 6.93
C SER A 178 13.30 13.27 5.70
N SER A 179 13.33 14.28 4.83
CA SER A 179 12.64 14.18 3.52
C SER A 179 13.07 12.92 2.78
N GLY A 180 12.10 12.12 2.33
CA GLY A 180 12.40 10.86 1.68
C GLY A 180 11.22 9.91 1.52
N VAL A 181 11.52 8.75 0.95
CA VAL A 181 10.60 7.61 0.85
C VAL A 181 10.91 6.64 1.98
N TYR A 182 9.88 6.04 2.58
CA TYR A 182 9.98 5.09 3.67
C TYR A 182 9.05 3.91 3.45
N ASN A 183 9.60 2.69 3.45
CA ASN A 183 8.77 1.49 3.45
C ASN A 183 8.22 1.24 4.86
N VAL A 184 6.90 1.21 4.98
CA VAL A 184 6.17 0.97 6.24
C VAL A 184 5.52 -0.41 6.13
N CYS A 185 6.26 -1.41 6.56
CA CYS A 185 5.85 -2.83 6.54
C CYS A 185 6.57 -3.58 7.67
N ASP A 186 6.19 -4.83 7.91
CA ASP A 186 6.87 -5.69 8.87
C ASP A 186 8.27 -6.16 8.38
N ASP A 187 8.97 -6.86 9.26
CA ASP A 187 10.33 -7.35 9.02
C ASP A 187 10.38 -8.60 8.13
N GLU A 188 9.24 -9.24 7.88
CA GLU A 188 9.16 -10.57 7.27
C GLU A 188 8.37 -10.57 5.94
N PRO A 189 8.89 -10.03 4.84
CA PRO A 189 8.26 -10.20 3.54
C PRO A 189 8.06 -11.69 3.23
N VAL A 190 6.89 -12.05 2.71
CA VAL A 190 6.48 -13.45 2.64
C VAL A 190 5.87 -13.79 1.28
N THR A 191 6.25 -14.96 0.71
CA THR A 191 5.71 -15.41 -0.58
C THR A 191 4.24 -15.84 -0.48
N GLN A 192 3.52 -15.77 -1.60
CA GLN A 192 2.14 -16.22 -1.69
C GLN A 192 2.00 -17.71 -1.33
N ASN A 193 3.03 -18.52 -1.62
CA ASN A 193 3.09 -19.93 -1.25
C ASN A 193 3.04 -20.17 0.26
N VAL A 194 3.41 -19.17 1.07
CA VAL A 194 3.45 -19.28 2.53
C VAL A 194 2.27 -18.57 3.18
N TRP A 195 2.03 -17.28 2.87
CA TRP A 195 0.99 -16.53 3.59
C TRP A 195 -0.43 -17.01 3.27
N LEU A 196 -0.72 -17.39 2.03
CA LEU A 196 -2.09 -17.75 1.65
C LEU A 196 -2.55 -19.12 2.24
N PRO A 197 -1.72 -20.19 2.24
CA PRO A 197 -2.04 -21.39 3.00
C PRO A 197 -2.16 -21.16 4.52
N GLU A 198 -1.31 -20.30 5.09
CA GLU A 198 -1.38 -19.96 6.51
C GLU A 198 -2.66 -19.20 6.85
N LEU A 199 -3.04 -18.22 6.06
CA LEU A 199 -4.32 -17.51 6.20
C LEU A 199 -5.51 -18.50 6.10
N ALA A 200 -5.46 -19.42 5.14
CA ALA A 200 -6.51 -20.47 5.01
C ALA A 200 -6.58 -21.34 6.27
N ARG A 201 -5.44 -21.73 6.84
CA ARG A 201 -5.37 -22.51 8.08
C ARG A 201 -5.97 -21.74 9.27
N LEU A 202 -5.60 -20.48 9.45
CA LEU A 202 -6.13 -19.62 10.53
C LEU A 202 -7.65 -19.41 10.42
N LEU A 203 -8.17 -19.34 9.19
CA LEU A 203 -9.60 -19.20 8.92
C LEU A 203 -10.38 -20.54 8.97
N GLY A 204 -9.73 -21.67 9.26
CA GLY A 204 -10.34 -22.99 9.18
C GLY A 204 -10.80 -23.38 7.76
N ALA A 205 -10.25 -22.75 6.73
CA ALA A 205 -10.63 -22.95 5.35
C ALA A 205 -9.80 -24.07 4.68
N LYS A 206 -10.32 -24.61 3.58
CA LYS A 206 -9.58 -25.59 2.77
C LYS A 206 -8.35 -24.92 2.13
N PRO A 207 -7.23 -25.64 1.95
CA PRO A 207 -6.04 -25.09 1.29
C PRO A 207 -6.37 -24.48 -0.08
N PRO A 208 -5.68 -23.39 -0.47
CA PRO A 208 -5.91 -22.74 -1.76
C PRO A 208 -5.58 -23.68 -2.93
N ARG A 209 -6.27 -23.49 -4.06
CA ARG A 209 -5.92 -24.19 -5.31
C ARG A 209 -4.86 -23.37 -6.05
N ARG A 210 -3.95 -24.06 -6.76
CA ARG A 210 -3.03 -23.38 -7.69
C ARG A 210 -3.71 -23.15 -9.02
N MET A 211 -3.51 -21.95 -9.58
CA MET A 211 -4.05 -21.57 -10.87
C MET A 211 -2.91 -21.03 -11.76
N PRO A 212 -2.82 -21.44 -13.04
CA PRO A 212 -1.83 -20.88 -13.96
C PRO A 212 -1.92 -19.35 -14.07
N GLY A 213 -0.77 -18.68 -14.14
CA GLY A 213 -0.72 -17.21 -14.16
C GLY A 213 -1.51 -16.59 -15.32
N TRP A 214 -1.50 -17.22 -16.52
CA TRP A 214 -2.27 -16.73 -17.67
C TRP A 214 -3.79 -16.71 -17.40
N LEU A 215 -4.30 -17.70 -16.66
CA LEU A 215 -5.73 -17.76 -16.31
C LEU A 215 -6.08 -16.71 -15.24
N VAL A 216 -5.22 -16.53 -14.24
CA VAL A 216 -5.38 -15.43 -13.27
C VAL A 216 -5.32 -14.08 -13.97
N GLY A 217 -4.40 -13.90 -14.92
CA GLY A 217 -4.31 -12.67 -15.71
C GLY A 217 -5.58 -12.36 -16.51
N ALA A 218 -6.21 -13.38 -17.10
CA ALA A 218 -7.47 -13.21 -17.80
C ALA A 218 -8.66 -12.87 -16.89
N LEU A 219 -8.67 -13.39 -15.65
CA LEU A 219 -9.78 -13.21 -14.70
C LEU A 219 -9.62 -11.99 -13.79
N ALA A 220 -8.38 -11.67 -13.35
CA ALA A 220 -8.10 -10.68 -12.33
C ALA A 220 -7.07 -9.62 -12.76
N GLY A 221 -6.56 -9.71 -13.99
CA GLY A 221 -5.66 -8.74 -14.57
C GLY A 221 -4.17 -8.96 -14.24
N PRO A 222 -3.27 -8.18 -14.91
CA PRO A 222 -1.82 -8.38 -14.82
C PRO A 222 -1.26 -8.06 -13.41
N MET A 223 -1.88 -7.17 -12.66
CA MET A 223 -1.47 -6.84 -11.30
C MET A 223 -1.58 -8.05 -10.36
N ALA A 224 -2.66 -8.86 -10.49
CA ALA A 224 -2.82 -10.07 -9.70
C ALA A 224 -1.74 -11.12 -10.01
N VAL A 225 -1.34 -11.22 -11.27
CA VAL A 225 -0.21 -12.09 -11.68
C VAL A 225 1.08 -11.59 -11.07
N TYR A 226 1.37 -10.30 -11.18
CA TYR A 226 2.56 -9.67 -10.59
C TYR A 226 2.65 -9.93 -9.08
N TYR A 227 1.56 -9.70 -8.35
CA TYR A 227 1.53 -9.93 -6.90
C TYR A 227 1.77 -11.39 -6.52
N GLY A 228 1.27 -12.33 -7.30
CA GLY A 228 1.43 -13.74 -7.01
C GLY A 228 2.75 -14.36 -7.47
N THR A 229 3.47 -13.73 -8.42
CA THR A 229 4.63 -14.39 -9.06
C THR A 229 5.94 -13.60 -8.95
N SER A 230 5.91 -12.28 -8.97
CA SER A 230 7.08 -11.47 -9.28
C SER A 230 7.30 -10.28 -8.33
N LEU A 231 6.31 -9.95 -7.49
CA LEU A 231 6.44 -8.91 -6.48
C LEU A 231 7.64 -9.19 -5.57
N ARG A 232 8.39 -8.15 -5.24
CA ARG A 232 9.50 -8.20 -4.30
C ARG A 232 9.06 -7.70 -2.94
N GLY A 233 9.64 -8.28 -1.89
CA GLY A 233 9.45 -7.81 -0.53
C GLY A 233 10.08 -6.43 -0.33
N ALA A 234 9.55 -5.67 0.62
CA ALA A 234 10.07 -4.36 0.99
C ALA A 234 10.82 -4.43 2.33
N SER A 235 11.97 -3.77 2.41
CA SER A 235 12.73 -3.58 3.64
C SER A 235 12.26 -2.31 4.35
N ASN A 236 12.00 -2.40 5.64
CA ASN A 236 11.60 -1.27 6.51
C ASN A 236 12.79 -0.69 7.30
N ALA A 237 14.02 -1.07 6.96
CA ALA A 237 15.22 -0.71 7.73
C ALA A 237 15.35 0.81 7.93
N ARG A 238 15.02 1.60 6.90
CA ARG A 238 15.04 3.06 6.98
C ARG A 238 13.99 3.61 7.93
N ALA A 239 12.75 3.10 7.86
CA ALA A 239 11.68 3.52 8.76
C ALA A 239 12.05 3.21 10.22
N LYS A 240 12.63 2.05 10.50
CA LYS A 240 13.13 1.70 11.85
C LYS A 240 14.20 2.67 12.32
N ALA A 241 15.17 2.98 11.50
CA ALA A 241 16.30 3.82 11.85
C ALA A 241 15.91 5.31 12.04
N GLU A 242 15.14 5.87 11.11
CA GLU A 242 14.87 7.30 11.08
C GLU A 242 13.55 7.70 11.77
N LEU A 243 12.53 6.83 11.76
CA LEU A 243 11.27 7.09 12.48
C LEU A 243 11.29 6.53 13.91
N GLY A 244 12.20 5.61 14.23
CA GLY A 244 12.23 4.93 15.52
C GLY A 244 11.00 4.05 15.74
N TRP A 245 10.51 3.43 14.66
CA TRP A 245 9.30 2.64 14.60
C TRP A 245 9.61 1.18 14.32
N SER A 246 8.77 0.27 14.78
CA SER A 246 8.82 -1.15 14.46
C SER A 246 7.42 -1.74 14.33
N ALA A 247 7.23 -2.68 13.41
CA ALA A 247 5.96 -3.37 13.23
C ALA A 247 5.96 -4.73 13.93
N ARG A 248 4.78 -5.22 14.28
CA ARG A 248 4.57 -6.61 14.68
C ARG A 248 4.80 -7.54 13.48
N PRO A 249 5.40 -8.74 13.68
CA PRO A 249 5.51 -9.73 12.62
C PRO A 249 4.13 -10.16 12.11
N TRP A 250 3.96 -10.29 10.79
CA TRP A 250 2.67 -10.65 10.18
C TRP A 250 2.09 -11.96 10.72
N ARG A 251 2.95 -12.94 11.03
CA ARG A 251 2.49 -14.24 11.59
C ARG A 251 1.75 -14.07 12.91
N THR A 252 2.33 -13.32 13.82
CA THR A 252 1.74 -13.00 15.12
C THR A 252 0.48 -12.16 14.95
N GLY A 253 0.55 -11.15 14.07
CA GLY A 253 -0.58 -10.28 13.79
C GLY A 253 -1.76 -11.01 13.14
N PHE A 254 -1.50 -11.87 12.14
CA PHE A 254 -2.55 -12.70 11.54
C PHE A 254 -3.14 -13.68 12.57
N ALA A 255 -2.30 -14.34 13.39
CA ALA A 255 -2.81 -15.22 14.43
C ALA A 255 -3.76 -14.45 15.36
N ALA A 256 -3.39 -13.30 15.88
CA ALA A 256 -4.25 -12.49 16.73
C ALA A 256 -5.55 -12.06 16.04
N GLU A 257 -5.49 -11.61 14.79
CA GLU A 257 -6.66 -11.13 14.02
C GLU A 257 -7.65 -12.25 13.71
N PHE A 258 -7.16 -13.46 13.35
CA PHE A 258 -8.03 -14.50 12.79
C PHE A 258 -8.42 -15.60 13.79
N THR A 259 -7.76 -15.72 14.93
CA THR A 259 -8.12 -16.72 15.95
C THR A 259 -8.95 -16.14 17.10
N GLY A 260 -9.08 -14.81 17.18
CA GLY A 260 -9.85 -14.14 18.24
C GLY A 260 -9.19 -14.25 19.61
N ALA A 261 -7.87 -14.46 19.66
CA ALA A 261 -7.10 -14.54 20.89
C ALA A 261 -6.63 -13.17 21.38
#